data_c23f93b0e6a8e4965cae4c11039f717d
#
_entry.id   c23f93b0e6a8e4965cae4c11039f717d
#
_cell.length_a   1.000
_cell.length_b   1.000
_cell.length_c   1.000
_cell.angle_alpha   90.00
_cell.angle_beta   90.00
_cell.angle_gamma   90.00
#
_symmetry.space_group_name_H-M   'P 1'
#
loop_
_entity.id
_entity.type
_entity.pdbx_description
1 polymer ?
#
loop_
_entity_poly.entity_id
_entity_poly.type
_entity_poly.pdbx_seq_one_letter_code
_entity_poly.pdbx_strand_id
1 'polypeptide(L)'
;MFAGKVDARTLSSNETGTHGGYDYEYWKDTGNGSMTLKDGGAFSCQWSNINNILFRKGRKFNETQTHQQIGNITVQYGVDYRPSGNSYLCVYGWTVDPLVEYYIVESWGDWRPPGAGSKGTINVDGGTYDVYETTRNQQPSIKGTATFQQYWSVRTSKKTSGTISVSEHFNAWERMGMRMGKMYEVALTIEGYQSSGSADVYTNVITVGGSGGNQGGNDWNQGGNDWNQGGNDWNQGGWDWNQGGNDWNQGGWDWNQGGNDWNQGGWDWNQGGNDWNQGGWDWNQGGWDWNQGGNNWNQGWGW
;
A
#
# COMPACT_ATOMS: atom_id res chain seq x y z
N MET A 1 13.61 -16.78 19.52
CA MET A 1 14.48 -15.65 19.89
C MET A 1 13.58 -14.52 20.39
N PHE A 2 13.72 -14.11 21.65
CA PHE A 2 13.03 -12.94 22.17
C PHE A 2 13.71 -11.71 21.52
N ALA A 3 13.01 -10.99 20.66
CA ALA A 3 13.47 -9.69 20.22
C ALA A 3 13.55 -8.79 21.45
N GLY A 4 14.77 -8.35 21.79
CA GLY A 4 14.98 -7.44 22.91
C GLY A 4 14.19 -6.16 22.65
N LYS A 5 13.47 -5.69 23.67
CA LYS A 5 12.75 -4.42 23.64
C LYS A 5 13.76 -3.30 23.34
N VAL A 6 13.53 -2.53 22.31
CA VAL A 6 14.38 -1.39 21.95
C VAL A 6 14.01 -0.21 22.85
N ASP A 7 15.01 0.40 23.48
CA ASP A 7 14.77 1.54 24.39
C ASP A 7 14.19 2.75 23.63
N ALA A 8 13.22 3.41 24.23
CA ALA A 8 12.64 4.63 23.72
C ALA A 8 13.69 5.75 23.67
N ARG A 9 13.72 6.53 22.59
CA ARG A 9 14.65 7.63 22.38
C ARG A 9 13.94 8.89 21.94
N THR A 10 14.14 10.00 22.64
CA THR A 10 13.52 11.28 22.29
C THR A 10 14.49 12.16 21.52
N LEU A 11 14.02 12.67 20.37
CA LEU A 11 14.70 13.59 19.48
C LEU A 11 14.14 15.00 19.71
N SER A 12 15.04 15.99 19.84
CA SER A 12 14.69 17.42 19.98
C SER A 12 15.16 18.28 18.80
N SER A 13 15.92 17.71 17.88
CA SER A 13 16.44 18.36 16.67
C SER A 13 16.30 17.45 15.46
N ASN A 14 16.41 18.03 14.26
CA ASN A 14 16.36 17.31 13.00
C ASN A 14 17.35 16.15 12.98
N GLU A 15 16.85 14.97 12.68
CA GLU A 15 17.63 13.75 12.66
C GLU A 15 16.99 12.70 11.74
N THR A 16 17.83 11.93 11.09
CA THR A 16 17.44 10.72 10.34
C THR A 16 18.23 9.52 10.85
N GLY A 17 17.68 8.33 10.78
CA GLY A 17 18.37 7.11 11.17
C GLY A 17 17.46 5.89 11.11
N THR A 18 17.89 4.85 11.85
CA THR A 18 17.15 3.59 11.99
C THR A 18 16.91 3.28 13.46
N HIS A 19 15.70 2.90 13.83
CA HIS A 19 15.34 2.53 15.19
C HIS A 19 14.22 1.48 15.17
N GLY A 20 14.36 0.41 15.94
CA GLY A 20 13.37 -0.66 16.02
C GLY A 20 13.12 -1.37 14.68
N GLY A 21 14.12 -1.40 13.80
CA GLY A 21 14.02 -1.98 12.45
C GLY A 21 13.29 -1.12 11.43
N TYR A 22 13.05 0.14 11.73
CA TYR A 22 12.41 1.13 10.86
C TYR A 22 13.35 2.31 10.61
N ASP A 23 13.33 2.85 9.40
CA ASP A 23 13.91 4.15 9.09
C ASP A 23 13.04 5.25 9.66
N TYR A 24 13.65 6.30 10.20
CA TYR A 24 12.92 7.45 10.72
C TYR A 24 13.52 8.76 10.23
N GLU A 25 12.67 9.78 10.22
CA GLU A 25 13.09 11.15 10.03
C GLU A 25 12.22 12.09 10.87
N TYR A 26 12.89 12.97 11.61
CA TYR A 26 12.34 14.14 12.22
C TYR A 26 12.94 15.37 11.56
N TRP A 27 12.11 16.17 10.92
CA TRP A 27 12.53 17.39 10.25
C TRP A 27 11.60 18.55 10.57
N LYS A 28 12.18 19.73 10.81
CA LYS A 28 11.45 21.01 10.86
C LYS A 28 12.34 22.13 10.36
N ASP A 29 11.73 23.18 9.86
CA ASP A 29 12.45 24.42 9.49
C ASP A 29 12.58 25.37 10.69
N THR A 30 11.48 25.63 11.42
CA THR A 30 11.45 26.54 12.59
C THR A 30 10.55 26.02 13.70
N GLY A 31 10.58 26.66 14.86
CA GLY A 31 9.71 26.39 15.98
C GLY A 31 10.11 25.21 16.86
N ASN A 32 9.18 24.71 17.66
CA ASN A 32 9.41 23.70 18.67
C ASN A 32 8.79 22.36 18.27
N GLY A 33 9.50 21.29 18.52
CA GLY A 33 8.99 19.93 18.30
C GLY A 33 9.87 18.91 18.98
N SER A 34 9.31 17.73 19.20
CA SER A 34 10.03 16.56 19.63
C SER A 34 9.40 15.30 19.08
N MET A 35 10.22 14.27 18.87
CA MET A 35 9.81 12.96 18.44
C MET A 35 10.39 11.91 19.39
N THR A 36 9.54 11.06 19.96
CA THR A 36 10.00 9.92 20.75
C THR A 36 9.85 8.65 19.94
N LEU A 37 10.96 8.06 19.59
CA LEU A 37 11.03 6.76 18.92
C LEU A 37 10.71 5.67 19.92
N LYS A 38 9.81 4.77 19.54
CA LYS A 38 9.38 3.61 20.33
C LYS A 38 9.72 2.33 19.57
N ASP A 39 9.45 1.19 20.17
CA ASP A 39 9.71 -0.11 19.57
C ASP A 39 8.99 -0.28 18.22
N GLY A 40 9.61 -1.02 17.30
CA GLY A 40 9.09 -1.20 15.94
C GLY A 40 8.87 0.12 15.21
N GLY A 41 7.75 0.24 14.53
CA GLY A 41 7.34 1.46 13.80
C GLY A 41 6.69 2.54 14.67
N ALA A 42 6.42 2.28 15.95
CA ALA A 42 5.72 3.21 16.82
C ALA A 42 6.56 4.45 17.17
N PHE A 43 5.89 5.58 17.39
CA PHE A 43 6.51 6.82 17.88
C PHE A 43 5.44 7.77 18.44
N SER A 44 5.85 8.75 19.20
CA SER A 44 5.01 9.88 19.57
C SER A 44 5.70 11.18 19.20
N CYS A 45 4.93 12.23 18.99
CA CYS A 45 5.44 13.53 18.62
C CYS A 45 4.56 14.67 19.17
N GLN A 46 5.18 15.84 19.27
CA GLN A 46 4.49 17.08 19.57
C GLN A 46 5.17 18.25 18.86
N TRP A 47 4.41 19.27 18.54
CA TRP A 47 4.91 20.46 17.87
C TRP A 47 4.13 21.70 18.26
N SER A 48 4.80 22.85 18.22
CA SER A 48 4.19 24.16 18.45
C SER A 48 5.01 25.27 17.78
N ASN A 49 4.31 26.32 17.36
CA ASN A 49 4.94 27.49 16.75
C ASN A 49 5.89 27.16 15.59
N ILE A 50 5.56 26.15 14.82
CA ILE A 50 6.33 25.70 13.66
C ILE A 50 5.83 26.38 12.38
N ASN A 51 6.71 26.50 11.38
CA ASN A 51 6.28 26.76 10.01
C ASN A 51 6.02 25.45 9.28
N ASN A 52 7.00 24.52 9.18
CA ASN A 52 6.77 23.19 8.65
C ASN A 52 7.52 22.14 9.47
N ILE A 53 6.87 20.98 9.70
CA ILE A 53 7.42 19.88 10.49
C ILE A 53 6.91 18.54 9.95
N LEU A 54 7.80 17.55 9.87
CA LEU A 54 7.48 16.18 9.54
C LEU A 54 8.08 15.22 10.58
N PHE A 55 7.25 14.28 11.02
CA PHE A 55 7.65 13.14 11.84
C PHE A 55 7.26 11.88 11.10
N ARG A 56 8.21 11.01 10.78
CA ARG A 56 7.90 9.78 10.05
C ARG A 56 8.75 8.59 10.45
N LYS A 57 8.14 7.42 10.40
CA LYS A 57 8.80 6.11 10.52
C LYS A 57 8.30 5.16 9.45
N GLY A 58 9.23 4.48 8.76
CA GLY A 58 8.88 3.62 7.66
C GLY A 58 10.03 2.81 7.11
N ARG A 59 10.04 2.65 5.80
CA ARG A 59 11.05 1.91 5.03
C ARG A 59 11.62 2.79 3.93
N LYS A 60 12.95 2.86 3.84
CA LYS A 60 13.67 3.41 2.70
C LYS A 60 14.09 2.31 1.74
N PHE A 61 14.07 2.63 0.47
CA PHE A 61 14.46 1.76 -0.65
C PHE A 61 15.67 2.35 -1.36
N ASN A 62 16.29 1.56 -2.23
CA ASN A 62 17.54 1.92 -2.90
C ASN A 62 17.36 2.56 -4.29
N GLU A 63 16.15 3.00 -4.64
CA GLU A 63 15.84 3.65 -5.92
C GLU A 63 16.11 2.78 -7.17
N THR A 64 16.01 1.46 -7.05
CA THR A 64 16.28 0.54 -8.16
C THR A 64 15.04 -0.19 -8.66
N GLN A 65 14.01 -0.29 -7.84
CA GLN A 65 12.81 -1.09 -8.12
C GLN A 65 11.55 -0.24 -8.05
N THR A 66 10.62 -0.48 -8.98
CA THR A 66 9.25 0.05 -8.92
C THR A 66 8.46 -0.66 -7.82
N HIS A 67 7.28 -0.11 -7.47
CA HIS A 67 6.43 -0.75 -6.46
C HIS A 67 5.96 -2.15 -6.91
N GLN A 68 5.74 -2.38 -8.20
CA GLN A 68 5.39 -3.69 -8.74
C GLN A 68 6.52 -4.72 -8.53
N GLN A 69 7.77 -4.29 -8.68
CA GLN A 69 8.93 -5.16 -8.47
C GLN A 69 9.22 -5.43 -6.99
N ILE A 70 8.89 -4.48 -6.11
CA ILE A 70 9.02 -4.61 -4.66
C ILE A 70 7.95 -5.56 -4.11
N GLY A 71 6.78 -5.58 -4.73
CA GLY A 71 5.61 -6.31 -4.30
C GLY A 71 4.66 -5.50 -3.42
N ASN A 72 3.69 -6.18 -2.82
CA ASN A 72 2.62 -5.52 -2.09
C ASN A 72 3.13 -4.74 -0.87
N ILE A 73 2.57 -3.55 -0.67
CA ILE A 73 2.89 -2.68 0.46
C ILE A 73 1.61 -2.37 1.21
N THR A 74 1.58 -2.73 2.50
CA THR A 74 0.48 -2.40 3.40
C THR A 74 1.00 -1.74 4.66
N VAL A 75 0.20 -0.88 5.27
CA VAL A 75 0.47 -0.23 6.56
C VAL A 75 -0.69 -0.47 7.50
N GLN A 76 -0.47 -1.22 8.58
CA GLN A 76 -1.40 -1.24 9.71
C GLN A 76 -1.05 -0.10 10.64
N TYR A 77 -2.02 0.75 10.97
CA TYR A 77 -1.78 1.94 11.78
C TYR A 77 -2.84 2.17 12.85
N GLY A 78 -2.42 2.84 13.91
CA GLY A 78 -3.30 3.32 14.97
C GLY A 78 -2.66 4.54 15.65
N VAL A 79 -3.40 5.63 15.71
CA VAL A 79 -2.89 6.94 16.13
C VAL A 79 -3.89 7.67 17.02
N ASP A 80 -3.46 8.06 18.21
CA ASP A 80 -4.12 9.12 18.95
C ASP A 80 -3.64 10.47 18.39
N TYR A 81 -4.44 11.07 17.51
CA TYR A 81 -4.07 12.20 16.69
C TYR A 81 -4.80 13.47 17.12
N ARG A 82 -4.06 14.47 17.60
CA ARG A 82 -4.58 15.71 18.20
C ARG A 82 -3.95 16.95 17.54
N PRO A 83 -4.29 17.26 16.29
CA PRO A 83 -3.83 18.47 15.63
C PRO A 83 -4.62 19.70 16.10
N SER A 84 -3.95 20.85 16.07
CA SER A 84 -4.57 22.18 16.20
C SER A 84 -4.05 23.05 15.06
N GLY A 85 -4.88 23.29 14.07
CA GLY A 85 -4.53 23.92 12.80
C GLY A 85 -4.25 22.92 11.67
N ASN A 86 -3.44 23.31 10.71
CA ASN A 86 -3.16 22.51 9.52
C ASN A 86 -2.16 21.39 9.81
N SER A 87 -2.60 20.16 9.63
CA SER A 87 -1.79 18.96 9.84
C SER A 87 -2.34 17.79 9.04
N TYR A 88 -1.50 16.81 8.70
CA TYR A 88 -1.88 15.58 8.02
C TYR A 88 -1.40 14.35 8.78
N LEU A 89 -2.25 13.33 8.85
CA LEU A 89 -1.90 11.95 9.15
C LEU A 89 -1.97 11.17 7.85
N CYS A 90 -0.85 10.65 7.38
CA CYS A 90 -0.76 10.05 6.05
C CYS A 90 0.32 8.96 5.96
N VAL A 91 0.22 8.14 4.92
CA VAL A 91 1.39 7.48 4.33
C VAL A 91 2.01 8.46 3.35
N TYR A 92 3.32 8.61 3.45
CA TYR A 92 4.12 9.59 2.71
C TYR A 92 5.37 8.91 2.15
N GLY A 93 5.81 9.38 1.01
CA GLY A 93 7.07 8.93 0.45
C GLY A 93 7.40 9.58 -0.88
N TRP A 94 8.40 8.99 -1.52
CA TRP A 94 8.96 9.46 -2.78
C TRP A 94 9.26 8.32 -3.74
N THR A 95 9.22 8.63 -5.02
CA THR A 95 9.81 7.82 -6.09
C THR A 95 10.80 8.65 -6.90
N VAL A 96 11.66 7.98 -7.68
CA VAL A 96 12.56 8.61 -8.64
C VAL A 96 12.34 8.01 -10.02
N ASP A 97 12.62 8.78 -11.07
CA ASP A 97 12.46 8.40 -12.48
C ASP A 97 11.04 7.90 -12.85
N PRO A 98 9.99 8.69 -12.66
CA PRO A 98 9.96 10.13 -12.35
C PRO A 98 10.07 10.44 -10.86
N LEU A 99 10.54 11.66 -10.56
CA LEU A 99 10.54 12.21 -9.20
C LEU A 99 9.12 12.58 -8.81
N VAL A 100 8.57 11.87 -7.84
CA VAL A 100 7.21 12.07 -7.33
C VAL A 100 7.24 12.04 -5.81
N GLU A 101 6.60 13.03 -5.20
CA GLU A 101 6.23 13.03 -3.79
C GLU A 101 4.78 12.55 -3.67
N TYR A 102 4.48 11.64 -2.76
CA TYR A 102 3.13 11.11 -2.66
C TYR A 102 2.58 11.12 -1.24
N TYR A 103 1.26 11.25 -1.14
CA TYR A 103 0.47 11.28 0.09
C TYR A 103 -0.75 10.38 -0.03
N ILE A 104 -0.95 9.50 0.94
CA ILE A 104 -2.23 8.83 1.19
C ILE A 104 -2.73 9.34 2.53
N VAL A 105 -3.69 10.27 2.52
CA VAL A 105 -4.12 11.02 3.69
C VAL A 105 -5.32 10.36 4.33
N GLU A 106 -5.17 9.93 5.57
CA GLU A 106 -6.19 9.27 6.37
C GLU A 106 -6.97 10.25 7.25
N SER A 107 -6.27 11.27 7.78
CA SER A 107 -6.86 12.31 8.63
C SER A 107 -6.10 13.62 8.49
N TRP A 108 -6.72 14.71 8.89
CA TRP A 108 -6.16 16.06 8.82
C TRP A 108 -6.68 16.94 9.95
N GLY A 109 -6.06 18.10 10.15
CA GLY A 109 -6.49 19.10 11.10
C GLY A 109 -7.74 19.87 10.62
N ASP A 110 -7.61 21.18 10.52
CA ASP A 110 -8.70 22.07 10.11
C ASP A 110 -8.82 22.30 8.60
N TRP A 111 -7.82 21.89 7.82
CA TRP A 111 -7.82 22.02 6.37
C TRP A 111 -7.56 20.68 5.69
N ARG A 112 -8.45 20.29 4.76
CA ARG A 112 -8.31 19.07 3.96
C ARG A 112 -7.44 19.32 2.73
N PRO A 113 -6.25 18.68 2.62
CA PRO A 113 -5.36 18.89 1.48
C PRO A 113 -5.91 18.29 0.19
N PRO A 114 -5.31 18.59 -0.99
CA PRO A 114 -4.30 19.61 -1.25
C PRO A 114 -4.87 20.95 -1.71
N GLY A 115 -6.19 21.11 -1.80
CA GLY A 115 -6.84 22.33 -2.30
C GLY A 115 -6.79 22.48 -3.83
N ALA A 116 -6.76 21.35 -4.57
CA ALA A 116 -6.76 21.29 -6.02
C ALA A 116 -8.04 20.64 -6.56
N GLY A 117 -8.22 20.66 -7.88
CA GLY A 117 -9.29 19.90 -8.54
C GLY A 117 -9.02 18.40 -8.49
N SER A 118 -10.04 17.61 -8.14
CA SER A 118 -9.93 16.15 -8.13
C SER A 118 -9.83 15.57 -9.54
N LYS A 119 -8.97 14.56 -9.70
CA LYS A 119 -8.89 13.73 -10.93
C LYS A 119 -9.92 12.60 -10.94
N GLY A 120 -10.49 12.27 -9.83
CA GLY A 120 -11.44 11.20 -9.65
C GLY A 120 -11.47 10.69 -8.21
N THR A 121 -12.21 9.62 -7.99
CA THR A 121 -12.33 8.95 -6.70
C THR A 121 -11.96 7.49 -6.81
N ILE A 122 -11.45 6.92 -5.72
CA ILE A 122 -11.18 5.49 -5.56
C ILE A 122 -11.75 4.99 -4.24
N ASN A 123 -12.09 3.71 -4.19
CA ASN A 123 -12.50 3.04 -2.97
C ASN A 123 -11.42 2.02 -2.60
N VAL A 124 -10.83 2.17 -1.42
CA VAL A 124 -9.78 1.29 -0.88
C VAL A 124 -10.03 1.11 0.60
N ASP A 125 -9.86 -0.11 1.12
CA ASP A 125 -10.00 -0.44 2.55
C ASP A 125 -11.31 0.07 3.17
N GLY A 126 -12.41 -0.03 2.43
CA GLY A 126 -13.74 0.42 2.86
C GLY A 126 -13.88 1.94 3.01
N GLY A 127 -12.97 2.72 2.45
CA GLY A 127 -13.03 4.18 2.41
C GLY A 127 -13.04 4.73 0.99
N THR A 128 -13.62 5.92 0.83
CA THR A 128 -13.57 6.68 -0.42
C THR A 128 -12.47 7.74 -0.31
N TYR A 129 -11.66 7.84 -1.36
CA TYR A 129 -10.58 8.83 -1.48
C TYR A 129 -10.75 9.64 -2.76
N ASP A 130 -10.63 10.96 -2.66
CA ASP A 130 -10.43 11.81 -3.82
C ASP A 130 -8.96 11.80 -4.22
N VAL A 131 -8.69 11.70 -5.52
CA VAL A 131 -7.35 11.64 -6.10
C VAL A 131 -6.99 12.99 -6.71
N TYR A 132 -5.77 13.46 -6.42
CA TYR A 132 -5.27 14.73 -6.93
C TYR A 132 -3.85 14.59 -7.48
N GLU A 133 -3.52 15.46 -8.41
CA GLU A 133 -2.16 15.65 -8.92
C GLU A 133 -1.83 17.14 -8.89
N THR A 134 -0.74 17.50 -8.25
CA THR A 134 -0.24 18.87 -8.18
C THR A 134 1.21 18.93 -8.64
N THR A 135 1.64 20.08 -9.15
CA THR A 135 3.04 20.28 -9.57
C THR A 135 3.74 21.23 -8.61
N ARG A 136 4.91 20.82 -8.16
CA ARG A 136 5.82 21.68 -7.38
C ARG A 136 6.93 22.19 -8.30
N ASN A 137 7.01 23.50 -8.47
CA ASN A 137 8.01 24.13 -9.33
C ASN A 137 9.17 24.62 -8.51
N GLN A 138 10.39 24.10 -8.80
CA GLN A 138 11.65 24.49 -8.15
C GLN A 138 11.55 24.53 -6.61
N GLN A 139 11.07 23.41 -6.04
CA GLN A 139 10.91 23.22 -4.61
C GLN A 139 11.91 22.20 -4.05
N PRO A 140 12.21 22.23 -2.75
CA PRO A 140 13.04 21.23 -2.10
C PRO A 140 12.49 19.80 -2.31
N SER A 141 13.38 18.87 -2.61
CA SER A 141 13.09 17.45 -2.80
C SER A 141 14.22 16.58 -2.27
N ILE A 142 14.03 15.26 -2.36
CA ILE A 142 15.11 14.28 -2.07
C ILE A 142 16.30 14.36 -3.05
N LYS A 143 16.14 15.06 -4.15
CA LYS A 143 17.18 15.31 -5.18
C LYS A 143 17.62 16.78 -5.24
N GLY A 144 17.45 17.51 -4.13
CA GLY A 144 17.68 18.95 -4.09
C GLY A 144 16.50 19.74 -4.65
N THR A 145 16.74 20.98 -5.08
CA THR A 145 15.70 21.82 -5.69
C THR A 145 15.34 21.28 -7.06
N ALA A 146 14.07 20.95 -7.27
CA ALA A 146 13.57 20.34 -8.49
C ALA A 146 12.10 20.71 -8.76
N THR A 147 11.65 20.44 -9.98
CA THR A 147 10.23 20.45 -10.34
C THR A 147 9.75 19.01 -10.37
N PHE A 148 8.66 18.70 -9.66
CA PHE A 148 8.14 17.35 -9.50
C PHE A 148 6.63 17.34 -9.31
N GLN A 149 6.03 16.17 -9.53
CA GLN A 149 4.61 15.93 -9.27
C GLN A 149 4.40 15.51 -7.81
N GLN A 150 3.26 15.92 -7.25
CA GLN A 150 2.74 15.38 -6.00
C GLN A 150 1.47 14.59 -6.32
N TYR A 151 1.39 13.35 -5.87
CA TYR A 151 0.22 12.50 -5.98
C TYR A 151 -0.47 12.37 -4.64
N TRP A 152 -1.79 12.47 -4.65
CA TRP A 152 -2.60 12.49 -3.44
C TRP A 152 -3.77 11.54 -3.55
N SER A 153 -3.97 10.71 -2.55
CA SER A 153 -5.26 10.11 -2.20
C SER A 153 -5.69 10.67 -0.86
N VAL A 154 -6.84 11.33 -0.81
CA VAL A 154 -7.31 11.97 0.43
C VAL A 154 -8.69 11.43 0.79
N ARG A 155 -8.80 10.80 1.96
CA ARG A 155 -10.09 10.28 2.42
C ARG A 155 -11.17 11.37 2.41
N THR A 156 -12.40 10.96 2.16
CA THR A 156 -13.58 11.84 2.27
C THR A 156 -14.07 11.96 3.73
N SER A 157 -13.67 11.02 4.59
CA SER A 157 -13.93 11.04 6.02
C SER A 157 -12.67 10.67 6.80
N LYS A 158 -12.41 11.35 7.91
CA LYS A 158 -11.22 11.15 8.75
C LYS A 158 -11.22 9.77 9.39
N LYS A 159 -10.04 9.13 9.43
CA LYS A 159 -9.79 7.85 10.08
C LYS A 159 -8.41 7.86 10.73
N THR A 160 -8.29 7.28 11.92
CA THR A 160 -7.03 7.30 12.70
C THR A 160 -6.50 5.90 13.02
N SER A 161 -7.15 4.85 12.52
CA SER A 161 -6.68 3.48 12.70
C SER A 161 -7.23 2.55 11.62
N GLY A 162 -6.49 1.51 11.28
CA GLY A 162 -6.89 0.50 10.32
C GLY A 162 -5.72 -0.01 9.48
N THR A 163 -6.04 -0.46 8.28
CA THR A 163 -5.07 -0.88 7.26
C THR A 163 -5.12 0.08 6.08
N ILE A 164 -3.97 0.40 5.52
CA ILE A 164 -3.81 1.14 4.27
C ILE A 164 -3.14 0.20 3.28
N SER A 165 -3.87 -0.20 2.25
CA SER A 165 -3.36 -0.98 1.11
C SER A 165 -2.65 -0.04 0.14
N VAL A 166 -1.39 0.28 0.43
CA VAL A 166 -0.61 1.31 -0.29
C VAL A 166 -0.50 0.99 -1.77
N SER A 167 -0.22 -0.27 -2.11
CA SER A 167 -0.10 -0.70 -3.51
C SER A 167 -1.40 -0.50 -4.30
N GLU A 168 -2.57 -0.60 -3.67
CA GLU A 168 -3.85 -0.33 -4.32
C GLU A 168 -3.98 1.14 -4.74
N HIS A 169 -3.49 2.08 -3.91
CA HIS A 169 -3.43 3.49 -4.27
C HIS A 169 -2.49 3.73 -5.45
N PHE A 170 -1.29 3.13 -5.43
CA PHE A 170 -0.32 3.26 -6.52
C PHE A 170 -0.88 2.72 -7.83
N ASN A 171 -1.49 1.54 -7.82
CA ASN A 171 -2.14 0.96 -8.99
C ASN A 171 -3.28 1.85 -9.52
N ALA A 172 -4.07 2.43 -8.62
CA ALA A 172 -5.14 3.36 -9.01
C ALA A 172 -4.59 4.63 -9.65
N TRP A 173 -3.54 5.21 -9.11
CA TRP A 173 -2.89 6.39 -9.71
C TRP A 173 -2.35 6.09 -11.10
N GLU A 174 -1.69 4.96 -11.29
CA GLU A 174 -1.17 4.57 -12.60
C GLU A 174 -2.29 4.35 -13.64
N ARG A 175 -3.42 3.76 -13.23
CA ARG A 175 -4.61 3.67 -14.10
C ARG A 175 -5.17 5.04 -14.50
N MET A 176 -4.95 6.07 -13.69
CA MET A 176 -5.33 7.47 -13.99
C MET A 176 -4.24 8.23 -14.78
N GLY A 177 -3.18 7.55 -15.23
CA GLY A 177 -2.06 8.15 -15.95
C GLY A 177 -1.03 8.87 -15.06
N MET A 178 -1.11 8.68 -13.75
CA MET A 178 -0.18 9.23 -12.76
C MET A 178 0.96 8.23 -12.54
N ARG A 179 1.98 8.31 -13.37
CA ARG A 179 3.08 7.34 -13.39
C ARG A 179 3.94 7.41 -12.14
N MET A 180 4.14 6.26 -11.48
CA MET A 180 5.09 6.08 -10.38
C MET A 180 6.49 5.72 -10.90
N GLY A 181 7.51 6.13 -10.16
CA GLY A 181 8.90 5.79 -10.43
C GLY A 181 9.43 4.65 -9.54
N LYS A 182 10.74 4.57 -9.43
CA LYS A 182 11.42 3.65 -8.52
C LYS A 182 11.27 4.13 -7.09
N MET A 183 10.97 3.22 -6.17
CA MET A 183 10.65 3.55 -4.78
C MET A 183 11.87 4.06 -4.02
N TYR A 184 11.67 5.17 -3.29
CA TYR A 184 12.63 5.70 -2.34
C TYR A 184 12.19 5.51 -0.89
N GLU A 185 10.91 5.77 -0.57
CA GLU A 185 10.41 5.69 0.80
C GLU A 185 8.91 5.40 0.86
N VAL A 186 8.51 4.67 1.89
CA VAL A 186 7.13 4.57 2.39
C VAL A 186 7.16 4.73 3.90
N ALA A 187 6.44 5.71 4.44
CA ALA A 187 6.43 5.98 5.88
C ALA A 187 5.07 6.47 6.38
N LEU A 188 4.67 6.00 7.55
CA LEU A 188 3.58 6.62 8.30
C LEU A 188 4.08 7.95 8.88
N THR A 189 3.35 9.01 8.58
CA THR A 189 3.83 10.39 8.75
C THR A 189 2.79 11.26 9.44
N ILE A 190 3.27 12.09 10.34
CA ILE A 190 2.56 13.26 10.87
C ILE A 190 3.25 14.50 10.32
N GLU A 191 2.51 15.31 9.59
CA GLU A 191 2.98 16.60 9.08
C GLU A 191 2.20 17.74 9.72
N GLY A 192 2.85 18.83 10.02
CA GLY A 192 2.24 20.08 10.50
C GLY A 192 2.73 21.28 9.70
N TYR A 193 1.83 22.20 9.40
CA TYR A 193 2.15 23.46 8.72
C TYR A 193 1.49 24.63 9.45
N GLN A 194 2.30 25.55 9.99
CA GLN A 194 1.85 26.73 10.74
C GLN A 194 0.78 26.37 11.80
N SER A 195 1.09 25.37 12.61
CA SER A 195 0.14 24.75 13.54
C SER A 195 0.82 24.29 14.82
N SER A 196 0.05 23.68 15.68
CA SER A 196 0.47 22.97 16.88
C SER A 196 -0.22 21.62 16.96
N GLY A 197 0.25 20.72 17.78
CA GLY A 197 -0.43 19.47 18.01
C GLY A 197 0.45 18.40 18.65
N SER A 198 -0.14 17.22 18.77
CA SER A 198 0.54 16.01 19.22
C SER A 198 -0.06 14.78 18.56
N ALA A 199 0.73 13.72 18.50
CA ALA A 199 0.24 12.42 18.09
C ALA A 199 0.97 11.31 18.86
N ASP A 200 0.25 10.25 19.19
CA ASP A 200 0.80 8.99 19.63
C ASP A 200 0.49 7.92 18.58
N VAL A 201 1.49 7.57 17.78
CA VAL A 201 1.43 6.47 16.82
C VAL A 201 1.76 5.19 17.59
N TYR A 202 0.73 4.56 18.13
CA TYR A 202 0.89 3.34 18.93
C TYR A 202 0.94 2.06 18.08
N THR A 203 0.48 2.13 16.82
CA THR A 203 0.62 1.04 15.84
C THR A 203 1.13 1.63 14.52
N ASN A 204 2.20 1.06 14.00
CA ASN A 204 2.72 1.30 12.66
C ASN A 204 3.49 0.05 12.22
N VAL A 205 2.81 -0.81 11.47
CA VAL A 205 3.40 -2.03 10.92
C VAL A 205 3.35 -1.94 9.41
N ILE A 206 4.53 -1.82 8.80
CA ILE A 206 4.68 -1.75 7.35
C ILE A 206 5.15 -3.11 6.85
N THR A 207 4.34 -3.74 6.03
CA THR A 207 4.68 -4.96 5.31
C THR A 207 5.07 -4.59 3.89
N VAL A 208 6.24 -5.05 3.45
CA VAL A 208 6.79 -4.82 2.12
C VAL A 208 7.27 -6.14 1.55
N GLY A 209 6.90 -6.39 0.32
CA GLY A 209 7.22 -7.66 -0.33
C GLY A 209 6.23 -8.75 0.04
N GLY A 210 6.16 -9.68 -0.77
CA GLY A 210 5.10 -10.53 -1.16
C GLY A 210 4.60 -9.91 -2.46
N SER A 211 4.78 -10.57 -3.59
CA SER A 211 3.89 -10.30 -4.72
C SER A 211 2.51 -10.11 -4.11
N GLY A 212 1.63 -9.31 -4.66
CA GLY A 212 0.23 -9.26 -4.27
C GLY A 212 -0.41 -10.65 -4.44
N GLY A 213 0.20 -11.64 -3.90
CA GLY A 213 -0.02 -13.05 -3.80
C GLY A 213 0.42 -13.49 -2.43
N ASN A 214 -0.50 -13.98 -1.68
CA ASN A 214 -0.32 -14.53 -0.37
C ASN A 214 0.71 -15.68 -0.43
N GLN A 215 1.88 -15.53 0.16
CA GLN A 215 2.76 -16.68 0.36
C GLN A 215 2.20 -17.54 1.50
N GLY A 216 1.24 -18.42 1.16
CA GLY A 216 0.75 -19.46 2.05
C GLY A 216 -0.29 -19.01 3.10
N GLY A 217 -1.09 -18.01 2.83
CA GLY A 217 -2.24 -17.60 3.63
C GLY A 217 -3.58 -17.83 2.92
N ASN A 218 -4.64 -17.23 3.43
CA ASN A 218 -5.95 -17.18 2.79
C ASN A 218 -6.18 -15.78 2.26
N ASP A 219 -6.56 -15.64 1.00
CA ASP A 219 -6.91 -14.37 0.38
C ASP A 219 -8.38 -14.33 -0.07
N TRP A 220 -8.96 -13.12 -0.07
CA TRP A 220 -10.33 -12.87 -0.53
C TRP A 220 -10.33 -11.64 -1.41
N ASN A 221 -10.48 -11.82 -2.71
CA ASN A 221 -10.46 -10.74 -3.69
C ASN A 221 -11.84 -10.54 -4.32
N GLN A 222 -12.31 -9.28 -4.41
CA GLN A 222 -13.55 -8.89 -5.08
C GLN A 222 -13.25 -8.02 -6.30
N GLY A 223 -12.88 -8.64 -7.40
CA GLY A 223 -12.60 -7.97 -8.66
C GLY A 223 -11.30 -7.15 -8.65
N GLY A 224 -10.46 -7.39 -9.61
CA GLY A 224 -9.13 -6.82 -9.74
C GLY A 224 -8.20 -7.84 -10.36
N ASN A 225 -6.90 -7.57 -10.31
CA ASN A 225 -5.89 -8.53 -10.73
C ASN A 225 -5.18 -9.05 -9.49
N ASP A 226 -5.08 -10.34 -9.36
CA ASP A 226 -4.39 -10.99 -8.26
C ASP A 226 -3.24 -11.88 -8.72
N TRP A 227 -2.25 -12.07 -7.85
CA TRP A 227 -1.11 -12.94 -8.03
C TRP A 227 -0.85 -13.69 -6.73
N ASN A 228 -1.07 -14.98 -6.70
CA ASN A 228 -0.94 -15.80 -5.51
C ASN A 228 0.16 -16.87 -5.65
N GLN A 229 0.99 -17.08 -4.62
CA GLN A 229 2.00 -18.13 -4.55
C GLN A 229 1.74 -19.07 -3.37
N GLY A 230 0.85 -20.02 -3.56
CA GLY A 230 0.45 -20.97 -2.52
C GLY A 230 -0.51 -20.37 -1.49
N GLY A 231 -1.25 -21.20 -0.79
CA GLY A 231 -2.29 -20.78 0.13
C GLY A 231 -3.67 -21.14 -0.37
N ASN A 232 -4.69 -20.46 0.12
CA ASN A 232 -6.05 -20.58 -0.38
C ASN A 232 -6.52 -19.21 -0.85
N ASP A 233 -7.07 -19.15 -2.05
CA ASP A 233 -7.57 -17.95 -2.64
C ASP A 233 -9.06 -18.05 -2.96
N TRP A 234 -9.81 -16.95 -2.79
CA TRP A 234 -11.22 -16.80 -3.16
C TRP A 234 -11.38 -15.53 -3.97
N ASN A 235 -11.58 -15.68 -5.27
CA ASN A 235 -11.64 -14.56 -6.18
C ASN A 235 -13.06 -14.41 -6.78
N GLN A 236 -13.57 -13.17 -6.84
CA GLN A 236 -14.85 -12.81 -7.46
C GLN A 236 -14.65 -11.91 -8.67
N GLY A 237 -14.24 -12.50 -9.79
CA GLY A 237 -13.99 -11.78 -11.05
C GLY A 237 -12.66 -11.03 -11.09
N GLY A 238 -12.24 -10.65 -12.29
CA GLY A 238 -10.95 -10.01 -12.54
C GLY A 238 -10.00 -10.91 -13.29
N TRP A 239 -8.71 -10.70 -13.11
CA TRP A 239 -7.63 -11.53 -13.61
C TRP A 239 -6.90 -12.12 -12.42
N ASP A 240 -6.85 -13.42 -12.35
CA ASP A 240 -6.13 -14.13 -11.31
C ASP A 240 -4.96 -14.92 -11.88
N TRP A 241 -3.89 -15.00 -11.10
CA TRP A 241 -2.69 -15.73 -11.45
C TRP A 241 -2.18 -16.49 -10.23
N ASN A 242 -2.41 -17.79 -10.18
CA ASN A 242 -2.10 -18.61 -9.01
C ASN A 242 -0.97 -19.59 -9.29
N GLN A 243 -0.01 -19.73 -8.36
CA GLN A 243 1.11 -20.66 -8.46
C GLN A 243 1.13 -21.63 -7.26
N GLY A 244 0.27 -22.64 -7.31
CA GLY A 244 0.07 -23.62 -6.26
C GLY A 244 -0.90 -23.16 -5.17
N GLY A 245 -1.41 -24.09 -4.38
CA GLY A 245 -2.42 -23.81 -3.36
C GLY A 245 -3.81 -24.33 -3.73
N ASN A 246 -4.83 -23.73 -3.19
CA ASN A 246 -6.22 -24.00 -3.57
C ASN A 246 -6.88 -22.68 -3.96
N ASP A 247 -7.54 -22.68 -5.09
CA ASP A 247 -8.23 -21.53 -5.63
C ASP A 247 -9.73 -21.77 -5.80
N TRP A 248 -10.53 -20.73 -5.50
CA TRP A 248 -11.97 -20.68 -5.73
C TRP A 248 -12.31 -19.42 -6.50
N ASN A 249 -12.56 -19.57 -7.79
CA ASN A 249 -12.81 -18.45 -8.67
C ASN A 249 -14.26 -18.37 -9.13
N GLN A 250 -14.86 -17.18 -9.08
CA GLN A 250 -16.23 -16.92 -9.47
C GLN A 250 -16.30 -15.92 -10.63
N GLY A 251 -15.97 -16.40 -11.83
CA GLY A 251 -15.90 -15.60 -13.06
C GLY A 251 -14.59 -14.82 -13.21
N GLY A 252 -14.32 -14.32 -14.41
CA GLY A 252 -13.10 -13.61 -14.73
C GLY A 252 -12.16 -14.41 -15.63
N TRP A 253 -10.87 -14.17 -15.50
CA TRP A 253 -9.80 -14.87 -16.17
C TRP A 253 -8.88 -15.45 -15.12
N ASP A 254 -8.72 -16.75 -15.12
CA ASP A 254 -7.86 -17.45 -14.19
C ASP A 254 -6.69 -18.13 -14.91
N TRP A 255 -5.53 -18.10 -14.28
CA TRP A 255 -4.34 -18.77 -14.72
C TRP A 255 -3.68 -19.49 -13.56
N ASN A 256 -3.84 -20.81 -13.49
CA ASN A 256 -3.34 -21.62 -12.39
C ASN A 256 -2.18 -22.51 -12.78
N GLN A 257 -1.11 -22.56 -11.98
CA GLN A 257 0.07 -23.39 -12.17
C GLN A 257 0.26 -24.34 -10.98
N GLY A 258 -0.49 -25.43 -10.96
CA GLY A 258 -0.49 -26.43 -9.88
C GLY A 258 -1.41 -26.07 -8.74
N GLY A 259 -1.77 -27.07 -7.93
CA GLY A 259 -2.74 -26.89 -6.82
C GLY A 259 -4.09 -27.51 -7.12
N ASN A 260 -5.13 -27.04 -6.47
CA ASN A 260 -6.50 -27.41 -6.75
C ASN A 260 -7.30 -26.17 -7.06
N ASP A 261 -8.08 -26.22 -8.14
CA ASP A 261 -8.88 -25.13 -8.61
C ASP A 261 -10.35 -25.48 -8.66
N TRP A 262 -11.22 -24.52 -8.25
CA TRP A 262 -12.67 -24.58 -8.35
C TRP A 262 -13.18 -23.33 -9.04
N ASN A 263 -13.53 -23.46 -10.32
CA ASN A 263 -13.91 -22.34 -11.14
C ASN A 263 -15.43 -22.37 -11.45
N GLN A 264 -16.12 -21.22 -11.28
CA GLN A 264 -17.53 -21.05 -11.56
C GLN A 264 -17.77 -20.01 -12.65
N GLY A 265 -17.52 -20.39 -13.89
CA GLY A 265 -17.62 -19.52 -15.07
C GLY A 265 -16.37 -18.66 -15.32
N GLY A 266 -16.28 -18.09 -16.52
CA GLY A 266 -15.12 -17.30 -16.92
C GLY A 266 -14.21 -18.02 -17.93
N TRP A 267 -12.93 -17.68 -17.89
CA TRP A 267 -11.87 -18.30 -18.69
C TRP A 267 -10.82 -18.84 -17.73
N ASP A 268 -10.58 -20.13 -17.81
CA ASP A 268 -9.62 -20.82 -16.99
C ASP A 268 -8.47 -21.41 -17.82
N TRP A 269 -7.26 -21.29 -17.30
CA TRP A 269 -6.08 -21.91 -17.87
C TRP A 269 -5.28 -22.60 -16.78
N ASN A 270 -5.36 -23.92 -16.71
CA ASN A 270 -4.72 -24.70 -15.66
C ASN A 270 -3.53 -25.52 -16.20
N GLN A 271 -2.37 -25.47 -15.54
CA GLN A 271 -1.16 -26.22 -15.86
C GLN A 271 -0.74 -27.13 -14.69
N GLY A 272 -1.39 -28.27 -14.58
CA GLY A 272 -1.17 -29.26 -13.51
C GLY A 272 -2.04 -28.97 -12.28
N GLY A 273 -2.27 -29.99 -11.46
CA GLY A 273 -3.18 -29.91 -10.33
C GLY A 273 -4.50 -30.62 -10.58
N ASN A 274 -5.50 -30.32 -9.78
CA ASN A 274 -6.86 -30.82 -9.95
C ASN A 274 -7.80 -29.64 -10.17
N ASP A 275 -8.65 -29.76 -11.18
CA ASP A 275 -9.57 -28.72 -11.58
C ASP A 275 -11.02 -29.20 -11.51
N TRP A 276 -11.91 -28.32 -11.00
CA TRP A 276 -13.36 -28.46 -10.99
C TRP A 276 -13.98 -27.21 -11.61
N ASN A 277 -14.44 -27.35 -12.85
CA ASN A 277 -15.00 -26.23 -13.60
C ASN A 277 -16.52 -26.37 -13.78
N GLN A 278 -17.27 -25.30 -13.52
CA GLN A 278 -18.72 -25.22 -13.68
C GLN A 278 -19.10 -24.12 -14.68
N GLY A 279 -18.96 -24.40 -15.96
CA GLY A 279 -19.25 -23.48 -17.07
C GLY A 279 -18.05 -22.58 -17.43
N GLY A 280 -18.12 -21.90 -18.58
CA GLY A 280 -17.04 -21.05 -19.08
C GLY A 280 -16.18 -21.72 -20.17
N TRP A 281 -14.94 -21.27 -20.27
CA TRP A 281 -13.92 -21.82 -21.16
C TRP A 281 -12.76 -22.32 -20.30
N ASP A 282 -12.43 -23.58 -20.45
CA ASP A 282 -11.39 -24.25 -19.70
C ASP A 282 -10.32 -24.81 -20.62
N TRP A 283 -9.06 -24.59 -20.26
CA TRP A 283 -7.89 -25.16 -20.91
C TRP A 283 -6.99 -25.82 -19.87
N ASN A 284 -7.00 -27.15 -19.82
CA ASN A 284 -6.23 -27.91 -18.83
C ASN A 284 -5.08 -28.67 -19.47
N GLN A 285 -3.85 -28.55 -18.90
CA GLN A 285 -2.65 -29.26 -19.31
C GLN A 285 -2.05 -30.08 -18.16
N GLY A 286 -2.62 -31.25 -17.88
CA GLY A 286 -2.20 -32.16 -16.82
C GLY A 286 -3.06 -32.09 -15.58
N GLY A 287 -3.03 -33.15 -14.74
CA GLY A 287 -3.87 -33.26 -13.56
C GLY A 287 -5.20 -33.94 -13.80
N TRP A 288 -6.12 -33.80 -12.83
CA TRP A 288 -7.50 -34.31 -12.90
C TRP A 288 -8.43 -33.14 -13.18
N ASP A 289 -9.27 -33.29 -14.19
CA ASP A 289 -10.25 -32.29 -14.59
C ASP A 289 -11.67 -32.84 -14.48
N TRP A 290 -12.56 -32.04 -13.82
CA TRP A 290 -13.98 -32.27 -13.72
C TRP A 290 -14.74 -31.07 -14.26
N ASN A 291 -15.39 -31.22 -15.41
CA ASN A 291 -16.08 -30.13 -16.06
C ASN A 291 -17.59 -30.40 -16.17
N GLN A 292 -18.41 -29.43 -15.71
CA GLN A 292 -19.86 -29.48 -15.77
C GLN A 292 -20.43 -28.31 -16.61
N GLY A 293 -20.34 -28.47 -17.95
CA GLY A 293 -20.81 -27.46 -18.92
C GLY A 293 -19.70 -26.49 -19.35
N GLY A 294 -19.89 -25.78 -20.46
CA GLY A 294 -18.86 -24.93 -21.07
C GLY A 294 -18.09 -25.61 -22.18
N ASN A 295 -16.97 -25.01 -22.59
CA ASN A 295 -16.06 -25.54 -23.62
C ASN A 295 -14.74 -25.93 -22.97
N ASN A 296 -14.40 -27.21 -23.07
CA ASN A 296 -13.20 -27.76 -22.43
C ASN A 296 -12.17 -28.23 -23.50
N TRP A 297 -10.90 -27.90 -23.28
CA TRP A 297 -9.75 -28.43 -24.02
C TRP A 297 -8.75 -29.03 -23.03
N ASN A 298 -8.76 -30.37 -22.94
CA ASN A 298 -7.93 -31.11 -21.98
C ASN A 298 -6.81 -31.88 -22.68
N GLN A 299 -5.55 -31.74 -22.23
CA GLN A 299 -4.40 -32.55 -22.58
C GLN A 299 -3.93 -33.44 -21.42
N GLY A 300 -4.78 -33.70 -20.44
CA GLY A 300 -4.53 -34.55 -19.28
C GLY A 300 -5.48 -35.75 -19.22
N TRP A 301 -5.61 -36.33 -18.03
CA TRP A 301 -6.53 -37.43 -17.74
C TRP A 301 -7.86 -36.84 -17.26
N GLY A 302 -8.88 -36.84 -18.09
CA GLY A 302 -10.22 -36.35 -17.76
C GLY A 302 -11.30 -37.41 -17.93
N TRP A 303 -12.40 -37.29 -17.19
CA TRP A 303 -13.63 -38.07 -17.31
C TRP A 303 -14.80 -37.14 -17.66
#